data_d3d3df3563367b250e1e81918f03713c
#
_entry.id   d3d3df3563367b250e1e81918f03713c
#
_cell.length_a   1.000
_cell.length_b   1.000
_cell.length_c   1.000
_cell.angle_alpha   90.00
_cell.angle_beta   90.00
_cell.angle_gamma   90.00
#
_symmetry.space_group_name_H-M   'P 1'
#
loop_
_entity.id
_entity.type
_entity.pdbx_description
1 polymer ?
#
loop_
_entity_poly.entity_id
_entity_poly.type
_entity_poly.pdbx_seq_one_letter_code
_entity_poly.pdbx_strand_id
1 'polypeptide(L)'
;YTNNFKDRVSKIYLPKVDFLKKVIKSNINILDIGSGGGHFLKALEIRKINGFGYEPNFSLVKLGQKKMKKNKLINLDLKKTYKKVLENNKSNVLSLIGVLEHLDKPNYIINLFNKSKIKYLYISVPLFSLSTFLENSFDNVFPRQLSGSHTHLCTKESLNFFAKKNNLKVIGEWWFGTDFPDLYRSLINSSNSNLPKYKPHINKYLFSQIDALQSVLDKNKICSQAHMIFEKN
;
A
#
# COMPACT_ATOMS: atom_id res chain seq x y z
N TYR A 1 3.60 11.99 10.92
CA TYR A 1 4.17 11.99 9.57
C TYR A 1 5.61 12.54 9.53
N THR A 2 5.95 13.56 10.27
CA THR A 2 7.27 14.23 10.21
C THR A 2 8.37 13.54 10.99
N ASN A 3 8.09 13.04 12.20
CA ASN A 3 9.09 12.51 13.13
C ASN A 3 9.73 11.18 12.69
N ASN A 4 9.10 10.45 11.76
CA ASN A 4 9.57 9.13 11.30
C ASN A 4 9.71 9.04 9.78
N PHE A 5 9.90 10.17 9.07
CA PHE A 5 9.94 10.16 7.60
C PHE A 5 11.06 9.24 7.04
N LYS A 6 12.29 9.36 7.57
CA LYS A 6 13.42 8.55 7.12
C LYS A 6 13.20 7.05 7.37
N ASP A 7 12.71 6.70 8.56
CA ASP A 7 12.42 5.30 8.93
C ASP A 7 11.31 4.72 8.05
N ARG A 8 10.26 5.48 7.80
CA ARG A 8 9.20 5.04 6.88
C ARG A 8 9.73 4.83 5.47
N VAL A 9 10.55 5.74 4.96
CA VAL A 9 11.19 5.56 3.64
C VAL A 9 12.03 4.29 3.62
N SER A 10 12.90 4.08 4.61
CA SER A 10 13.82 2.93 4.62
C SER A 10 13.11 1.60 4.87
N LYS A 11 12.21 1.53 5.84
CA LYS A 11 11.60 0.26 6.29
C LYS A 11 10.36 -0.14 5.51
N ILE A 12 9.62 0.84 4.93
CA ILE A 12 8.33 0.58 4.27
C ILE A 12 8.41 0.80 2.77
N TYR A 13 8.99 1.92 2.33
CA TYR A 13 8.88 2.31 0.92
C TYR A 13 10.07 1.86 0.05
N LEU A 14 11.27 1.74 0.57
CA LEU A 14 12.39 1.13 -0.17
C LEU A 14 12.11 -0.33 -0.56
N PRO A 15 11.60 -1.21 0.32
CA PRO A 15 11.19 -2.56 -0.07
C PRO A 15 10.17 -2.58 -1.23
N LYS A 16 9.22 -1.63 -1.27
CA LYS A 16 8.24 -1.50 -2.35
C LYS A 16 8.90 -1.15 -3.68
N VAL A 17 9.90 -0.25 -3.65
CA VAL A 17 10.68 0.10 -4.85
C VAL A 17 11.56 -1.06 -5.29
N ASP A 18 12.16 -1.78 -4.35
CA ASP A 18 12.99 -2.95 -4.66
C ASP A 18 12.16 -4.08 -5.28
N PHE A 19 10.94 -4.30 -4.76
CA PHE A 19 9.98 -5.21 -5.39
C PHE A 19 9.64 -4.79 -6.82
N LEU A 20 9.33 -3.52 -7.05
CA LEU A 20 9.04 -2.99 -8.38
C LEU A 20 10.20 -3.21 -9.35
N LYS A 21 11.45 -2.93 -8.93
CA LYS A 21 12.68 -3.16 -9.74
C LYS A 21 12.94 -4.63 -10.02
N LYS A 22 12.59 -5.51 -9.08
CA LYS A 22 12.72 -6.97 -9.26
C LYS A 22 11.80 -7.47 -10.37
N VAL A 23 10.62 -6.89 -10.51
CA VAL A 23 9.59 -7.32 -11.46
C VAL A 23 9.79 -6.65 -12.83
N ILE A 24 9.90 -5.32 -12.87
CA ILE A 24 10.05 -4.55 -14.11
C ILE A 24 11.53 -4.33 -14.39
N LYS A 25 12.05 -4.98 -15.43
CA LYS A 25 13.48 -4.93 -15.82
C LYS A 25 13.81 -3.78 -16.78
N SER A 26 12.82 -3.18 -17.41
CA SER A 26 12.99 -2.00 -18.28
C SER A 26 13.20 -0.73 -17.46
N ASN A 27 13.52 0.36 -18.15
CA ASN A 27 13.58 1.68 -17.51
C ASN A 27 12.22 2.03 -16.89
N ILE A 28 12.23 2.53 -15.66
CA ILE A 28 11.03 2.81 -14.87
C ILE A 28 10.88 4.32 -14.70
N ASN A 29 9.74 4.85 -15.13
CA ASN A 29 9.29 6.21 -14.84
C ASN A 29 7.87 6.14 -14.25
N ILE A 30 7.67 6.71 -13.08
CA ILE A 30 6.44 6.51 -12.30
C ILE A 30 5.57 7.76 -12.27
N LEU A 31 4.26 7.54 -12.45
CA LEU A 31 3.20 8.44 -12.06
C LEU A 31 2.55 7.88 -10.81
N ASP A 32 2.75 8.55 -9.67
CA ASP A 32 2.25 8.13 -8.37
C ASP A 32 1.03 8.97 -7.96
N ILE A 33 -0.12 8.34 -7.76
CA ILE A 33 -1.37 9.02 -7.38
C ILE A 33 -1.70 8.70 -5.93
N GLY A 34 -2.09 9.73 -5.17
CA GLY A 34 -2.25 9.63 -3.73
C GLY A 34 -0.90 9.52 -3.02
N SER A 35 0.07 10.32 -3.45
CA SER A 35 1.47 10.22 -2.98
C SER A 35 1.66 10.56 -1.50
N GLY A 36 0.62 11.07 -0.81
CA GLY A 36 0.70 11.50 0.58
C GLY A 36 1.87 12.47 0.81
N GLY A 37 2.68 12.22 1.84
CA GLY A 37 3.88 13.00 2.14
C GLY A 37 5.10 12.68 1.26
N GLY A 38 4.94 11.97 0.13
CA GLY A 38 6.02 11.70 -0.84
C GLY A 38 7.04 10.64 -0.41
N HIS A 39 6.72 9.78 0.53
CA HIS A 39 7.65 8.74 1.01
C HIS A 39 8.06 7.78 -0.11
N PHE A 40 7.10 7.36 -0.96
CA PHE A 40 7.39 6.48 -2.08
C PHE A 40 8.25 7.20 -3.13
N LEU A 41 7.92 8.45 -3.46
CA LEU A 41 8.74 9.26 -4.37
C LEU A 41 10.18 9.45 -3.86
N LYS A 42 10.35 9.60 -2.53
CA LYS A 42 11.69 9.68 -1.93
C LYS A 42 12.45 8.35 -2.03
N ALA A 43 11.78 7.24 -1.83
CA ALA A 43 12.36 5.91 -2.02
C ALA A 43 12.78 5.67 -3.49
N LEU A 44 11.95 6.11 -4.46
CA LEU A 44 12.30 6.10 -5.88
C LEU A 44 13.56 6.94 -6.17
N GLU A 45 13.62 8.15 -5.59
CA GLU A 45 14.78 9.04 -5.74
C GLU A 45 16.08 8.40 -5.22
N ILE A 46 16.03 7.72 -4.07
CA ILE A 46 17.17 6.98 -3.50
C ILE A 46 17.61 5.86 -4.47
N ARG A 47 16.69 5.21 -5.15
CA ARG A 47 16.96 4.17 -6.16
C ARG A 47 17.23 4.72 -7.56
N LYS A 48 17.35 6.05 -7.71
CA LYS A 48 17.61 6.77 -8.99
C LYS A 48 16.50 6.53 -10.04
N ILE A 49 15.26 6.36 -9.58
CA ILE A 49 14.08 6.21 -10.43
C ILE A 49 13.34 7.56 -10.49
N ASN A 50 12.96 7.97 -11.71
CA ASN A 50 12.17 9.18 -11.89
C ASN A 50 10.71 8.95 -11.49
N GLY A 51 10.14 9.93 -10.79
CA GLY A 51 8.74 9.87 -10.36
C GLY A 51 8.09 11.24 -10.29
N PHE A 52 6.80 11.27 -10.65
CA PHE A 52 5.90 12.39 -10.44
C PHE A 52 4.78 11.93 -9.53
N GLY A 53 4.47 12.69 -8.48
CA GLY A 53 3.40 12.38 -7.56
C GLY A 53 2.36 13.47 -7.50
N TYR A 54 1.09 13.06 -7.41
CA TYR A 54 -0.05 13.95 -7.18
C TYR A 54 -0.74 13.58 -5.87
N GLU A 55 -1.03 14.62 -5.08
CA GLU A 55 -1.67 14.49 -3.77
C GLU A 55 -2.63 15.67 -3.54
N PRO A 56 -3.90 15.44 -3.21
CA PRO A 56 -4.86 16.51 -2.97
C PRO A 56 -4.62 17.25 -1.64
N ASN A 57 -4.00 16.62 -0.65
CA ASN A 57 -3.75 17.24 0.64
C ASN A 57 -2.53 18.17 0.59
N PHE A 58 -2.79 19.47 0.55
CA PHE A 58 -1.76 20.52 0.47
C PHE A 58 -0.72 20.43 1.59
N SER A 59 -1.14 20.16 2.82
CA SER A 59 -0.23 20.09 3.97
C SER A 59 0.77 18.94 3.83
N LEU A 60 0.34 17.76 3.34
CA LEU A 60 1.21 16.62 3.06
C LEU A 60 2.19 16.94 1.93
N VAL A 61 1.72 17.60 0.87
CA VAL A 61 2.58 18.02 -0.25
C VAL A 61 3.67 18.97 0.23
N LYS A 62 3.31 19.99 1.00
CA LYS A 62 4.27 20.99 1.54
C LYS A 62 5.35 20.33 2.41
N LEU A 63 4.96 19.32 3.22
CA LEU A 63 5.91 18.56 4.03
C LEU A 63 6.83 17.70 3.17
N GLY A 64 6.28 17.02 2.18
CA GLY A 64 7.01 16.10 1.30
C GLY A 64 7.99 16.81 0.37
N GLN A 65 7.59 17.93 -0.23
CA GLN A 65 8.44 18.71 -1.14
C GLN A 65 9.79 19.10 -0.53
N LYS A 66 9.82 19.44 0.76
CA LYS A 66 11.05 19.76 1.50
C LYS A 66 12.04 18.59 1.62
N LYS A 67 11.60 17.37 1.37
CA LYS A 67 12.39 16.14 1.51
C LYS A 67 12.92 15.60 0.18
N MET A 68 12.42 16.12 -0.94
CA MET A 68 12.80 15.67 -2.28
C MET A 68 13.78 16.60 -2.95
N LYS A 69 14.65 16.04 -3.81
CA LYS A 69 15.64 16.80 -4.59
C LYS A 69 15.35 16.76 -6.09
N LYS A 70 14.90 15.62 -6.62
CA LYS A 70 14.69 15.38 -8.06
C LYS A 70 13.24 15.08 -8.40
N ASN A 71 12.62 14.14 -7.69
CA ASN A 71 11.24 13.75 -7.93
C ASN A 71 10.28 14.87 -7.50
N LYS A 72 9.18 15.00 -8.21
CA LYS A 72 8.23 16.11 -7.99
C LYS A 72 6.96 15.59 -7.34
N LEU A 73 6.57 16.23 -6.26
CA LEU A 73 5.28 16.07 -5.59
C LEU A 73 4.46 17.34 -5.81
N ILE A 74 3.26 17.20 -6.36
CA ILE A 74 2.43 18.32 -6.80
C ILE A 74 1.07 18.22 -6.11
N ASN A 75 0.60 19.34 -5.57
CA ASN A 75 -0.75 19.43 -5.06
C ASN A 75 -1.72 19.54 -6.21
N LEU A 76 -2.60 18.54 -6.32
CA LEU A 76 -3.59 18.48 -7.39
C LEU A 76 -4.82 17.72 -6.92
N ASP A 77 -6.00 18.28 -7.16
CA ASP A 77 -7.27 17.61 -6.88
C ASP A 77 -7.46 16.34 -7.72
N LEU A 78 -8.32 15.44 -7.24
CA LEU A 78 -8.50 14.13 -7.84
C LEU A 78 -9.01 14.20 -9.30
N LYS A 79 -9.90 15.15 -9.63
CA LYS A 79 -10.45 15.30 -11.00
C LYS A 79 -9.36 15.70 -11.99
N LYS A 80 -8.52 16.68 -11.62
CA LYS A 80 -7.37 17.09 -12.45
C LYS A 80 -6.31 15.99 -12.56
N THR A 81 -6.08 15.25 -11.46
CA THR A 81 -5.18 14.11 -11.43
C THR A 81 -5.61 13.03 -12.43
N TYR A 82 -6.89 12.73 -12.54
CA TYR A 82 -7.43 11.79 -13.53
C TYR A 82 -7.10 12.21 -14.98
N LYS A 83 -7.23 13.49 -15.30
CA LYS A 83 -6.84 14.01 -16.62
C LYS A 83 -5.35 13.77 -16.89
N LYS A 84 -4.49 13.96 -15.87
CA LYS A 84 -3.04 13.73 -15.99
C LYS A 84 -2.67 12.27 -16.29
N VAL A 85 -3.47 11.31 -15.86
CA VAL A 85 -3.26 9.89 -16.21
C VAL A 85 -3.40 9.69 -17.72
N LEU A 86 -4.45 10.26 -18.33
CA LEU A 86 -4.69 10.14 -19.79
C LEU A 86 -3.64 10.88 -20.61
N GLU A 87 -3.24 12.08 -20.18
CA GLU A 87 -2.30 12.95 -20.88
C GLU A 87 -0.83 12.51 -20.68
N ASN A 88 -0.58 11.54 -19.80
CA ASN A 88 0.78 11.13 -19.47
C ASN A 88 1.42 10.37 -20.63
N ASN A 89 2.58 10.88 -21.09
CA ASN A 89 3.39 10.27 -22.14
C ASN A 89 4.84 9.99 -21.68
N LYS A 90 5.16 10.25 -20.39
CA LYS A 90 6.52 10.13 -19.84
C LYS A 90 6.69 8.96 -18.90
N SER A 91 5.61 8.57 -18.19
CA SER A 91 5.64 7.47 -17.24
C SER A 91 5.16 6.19 -17.90
N ASN A 92 5.80 5.09 -17.55
CA ASN A 92 5.37 3.76 -17.99
C ASN A 92 4.75 2.94 -16.84
N VAL A 93 4.78 3.45 -15.60
CA VAL A 93 4.14 2.85 -14.44
C VAL A 93 3.18 3.84 -13.79
N LEU A 94 1.93 3.44 -13.56
CA LEU A 94 0.99 4.10 -12.67
C LEU A 94 1.03 3.40 -11.32
N SER A 95 1.29 4.11 -10.22
CA SER A 95 1.20 3.57 -8.88
C SER A 95 0.01 4.13 -8.10
N LEU A 96 -0.72 3.23 -7.44
CA LEU A 96 -1.88 3.47 -6.58
C LEU A 96 -1.65 2.72 -5.26
N ILE A 97 -0.76 3.23 -4.42
CA ILE A 97 -0.34 2.56 -3.19
C ILE A 97 -1.18 3.08 -2.02
N GLY A 98 -2.13 2.28 -1.53
CA GLY A 98 -3.06 2.70 -0.49
C GLY A 98 -4.01 3.78 -1.01
N VAL A 99 -4.62 3.56 -2.17
CA VAL A 99 -5.48 4.54 -2.85
C VAL A 99 -6.82 3.95 -3.26
N LEU A 100 -6.83 2.77 -3.85
CA LEU A 100 -8.06 2.19 -4.42
C LEU A 100 -9.15 1.98 -3.38
N GLU A 101 -8.76 1.60 -2.16
CA GLU A 101 -9.65 1.39 -1.02
C GLU A 101 -10.33 2.66 -0.50
N HIS A 102 -9.83 3.83 -0.90
CA HIS A 102 -10.37 5.14 -0.51
C HIS A 102 -11.24 5.79 -1.60
N LEU A 103 -11.34 5.15 -2.77
CA LEU A 103 -12.07 5.72 -3.89
C LEU A 103 -13.52 5.20 -3.93
N ASP A 104 -14.50 6.09 -4.05
CA ASP A 104 -15.90 5.70 -4.25
C ASP A 104 -16.10 4.91 -5.55
N LYS A 105 -15.32 5.24 -6.59
CA LYS A 105 -15.41 4.64 -7.93
C LYS A 105 -14.04 4.20 -8.43
N PRO A 106 -13.42 3.15 -7.85
CA PRO A 106 -12.07 2.73 -8.22
C PRO A 106 -11.95 2.32 -9.70
N ASN A 107 -13.03 1.78 -10.29
CA ASN A 107 -13.05 1.40 -11.71
C ASN A 107 -12.80 2.60 -12.65
N TYR A 108 -13.09 3.83 -12.21
CA TYR A 108 -12.90 5.00 -13.06
C TYR A 108 -11.41 5.22 -13.40
N ILE A 109 -10.54 5.22 -12.39
CA ILE A 109 -9.08 5.40 -12.62
C ILE A 109 -8.49 4.23 -13.40
N ILE A 110 -9.01 3.02 -13.21
CA ILE A 110 -8.56 1.84 -13.96
C ILE A 110 -8.93 1.94 -15.44
N ASN A 111 -10.14 2.43 -15.75
CA ASN A 111 -10.53 2.71 -17.13
C ASN A 111 -9.64 3.78 -17.78
N LEU A 112 -9.23 4.81 -17.02
CA LEU A 112 -8.30 5.82 -17.52
C LEU A 112 -6.90 5.23 -17.76
N PHE A 113 -6.42 4.39 -16.85
CA PHE A 113 -5.18 3.65 -17.05
C PHE A 113 -5.24 2.82 -18.33
N ASN A 114 -6.30 2.04 -18.55
CA ASN A 114 -6.47 1.21 -19.74
C ASN A 114 -6.44 2.04 -21.04
N LYS A 115 -7.00 3.25 -21.03
CA LYS A 115 -7.00 4.19 -22.16
C LYS A 115 -5.69 4.97 -22.32
N SER A 116 -4.84 5.02 -21.29
CA SER A 116 -3.58 5.78 -21.31
C SER A 116 -2.46 5.04 -22.06
N LYS A 117 -1.31 5.69 -22.26
CA LYS A 117 -0.08 5.07 -22.78
C LYS A 117 0.76 4.37 -21.71
N ILE A 118 0.35 4.43 -20.44
CA ILE A 118 1.06 3.80 -19.33
C ILE A 118 0.91 2.28 -19.44
N LYS A 119 2.02 1.55 -19.35
CA LYS A 119 2.08 0.11 -19.59
C LYS A 119 1.79 -0.72 -18.33
N TYR A 120 2.31 -0.29 -17.18
CA TYR A 120 2.26 -1.03 -15.93
C TYR A 120 1.40 -0.35 -14.88
N LEU A 121 0.65 -1.14 -14.13
CA LEU A 121 -0.10 -0.69 -12.97
C LEU A 121 0.46 -1.36 -11.71
N TYR A 122 0.88 -0.56 -10.74
CA TYR A 122 1.30 -1.01 -9.41
C TYR A 122 0.28 -0.59 -8.37
N ILE A 123 -0.37 -1.55 -7.72
CA ILE A 123 -1.31 -1.30 -6.64
C ILE A 123 -0.84 -1.90 -5.32
N SER A 124 -1.26 -1.30 -4.22
CA SER A 124 -1.18 -1.87 -2.88
C SER A 124 -2.55 -1.71 -2.25
N VAL A 125 -3.13 -2.79 -1.75
CA VAL A 125 -4.49 -2.81 -1.21
C VAL A 125 -4.58 -3.61 0.09
N PRO A 126 -5.46 -3.21 1.02
CA PRO A 126 -5.80 -4.00 2.19
C PRO A 126 -6.62 -5.22 1.78
N LEU A 127 -6.45 -6.30 2.53
CA LEU A 127 -7.15 -7.56 2.30
C LEU A 127 -8.07 -7.89 3.47
N PHE A 128 -9.16 -8.58 3.16
CA PHE A 128 -9.98 -9.22 4.17
C PHE A 128 -9.18 -10.39 4.77
N SER A 129 -8.84 -10.31 6.04
CA SER A 129 -7.91 -11.21 6.71
C SER A 129 -8.23 -11.38 8.20
N LEU A 130 -7.37 -12.10 8.93
CA LEU A 130 -7.47 -12.23 10.38
C LEU A 130 -7.54 -10.87 11.09
N SER A 131 -6.77 -9.87 10.65
CA SER A 131 -6.80 -8.51 11.20
C SER A 131 -8.20 -7.89 11.19
N THR A 132 -9.02 -8.18 10.17
CA THR A 132 -10.41 -7.69 10.08
C THR A 132 -11.28 -8.24 11.23
N PHE A 133 -11.11 -9.52 11.57
CA PHE A 133 -11.83 -10.11 12.70
C PHE A 133 -11.35 -9.54 14.04
N LEU A 134 -10.04 -9.36 14.19
CA LEU A 134 -9.46 -8.80 15.42
C LEU A 134 -9.97 -7.37 15.69
N GLU A 135 -10.07 -6.55 14.64
CA GLU A 135 -10.59 -5.17 14.74
C GLU A 135 -12.05 -5.10 15.19
N ASN A 136 -12.84 -6.15 14.91
CA ASN A 136 -14.23 -6.25 15.37
C ASN A 136 -14.39 -6.93 16.73
N SER A 137 -13.41 -7.72 17.16
CA SER A 137 -13.54 -8.57 18.34
C SER A 137 -12.89 -8.00 19.61
N PHE A 138 -11.97 -7.05 19.44
CA PHE A 138 -11.22 -6.45 20.55
C PHE A 138 -11.51 -4.96 20.67
N ASP A 139 -11.85 -4.54 21.90
CA ASP A 139 -11.92 -3.14 22.25
C ASP A 139 -10.51 -2.50 22.24
N ASN A 140 -10.46 -1.19 22.06
CA ASN A 140 -9.21 -0.40 22.10
C ASN A 140 -8.15 -0.77 21.05
N VAL A 141 -8.55 -1.42 19.96
CA VAL A 141 -7.70 -1.66 18.80
C VAL A 141 -7.93 -0.58 17.76
N PHE A 142 -6.85 0.07 17.31
CA PHE A 142 -6.96 1.04 16.23
C PHE A 142 -7.26 0.32 14.90
N PRO A 143 -8.43 0.56 14.30
CA PRO A 143 -8.81 -0.12 13.06
C PRO A 143 -7.91 0.35 11.91
N ARG A 144 -7.35 -0.62 11.18
CA ARG A 144 -6.54 -0.38 9.98
C ARG A 144 -7.22 -0.91 8.73
N GLN A 145 -7.81 -2.10 8.82
CA GLN A 145 -8.55 -2.70 7.72
C GLN A 145 -9.93 -2.07 7.58
N LEU A 146 -10.61 -1.86 8.70
CA LEU A 146 -11.95 -1.27 8.78
C LEU A 146 -11.93 0.22 9.11
N SER A 147 -10.83 0.92 8.84
CA SER A 147 -10.78 2.38 9.04
C SER A 147 -11.91 3.06 8.28
N GLY A 148 -12.53 4.10 8.85
CA GLY A 148 -13.70 4.75 8.26
C GLY A 148 -13.51 5.38 6.88
N SER A 149 -12.28 5.37 6.35
CA SER A 149 -11.94 5.82 5.00
C SER A 149 -11.79 4.68 3.99
N HIS A 150 -11.79 3.41 4.44
CA HIS A 150 -11.74 2.25 3.54
C HIS A 150 -13.15 1.89 3.07
N THR A 151 -13.39 1.95 1.77
CA THR A 151 -14.65 1.56 1.14
C THR A 151 -14.63 0.11 0.65
N HIS A 152 -13.44 -0.48 0.53
CA HIS A 152 -13.25 -1.81 -0.04
C HIS A 152 -12.13 -2.56 0.69
N LEU A 153 -12.36 -3.85 0.93
CA LEU A 153 -11.31 -4.83 1.23
C LEU A 153 -11.24 -5.85 0.10
N CYS A 154 -10.05 -6.20 -0.32
CA CYS A 154 -9.84 -7.17 -1.38
C CYS A 154 -9.63 -8.58 -0.82
N THR A 155 -9.81 -9.58 -1.68
CA THR A 155 -9.35 -10.97 -1.48
C THR A 155 -8.49 -11.38 -2.67
N LYS A 156 -7.83 -12.52 -2.58
CA LYS A 156 -7.09 -13.10 -3.70
C LYS A 156 -7.99 -13.27 -4.93
N GLU A 157 -9.21 -13.76 -4.71
CA GLU A 157 -10.21 -13.99 -5.77
C GLU A 157 -10.64 -12.68 -6.43
N SER A 158 -10.89 -11.64 -5.63
CA SER A 158 -11.27 -10.32 -6.16
C SER A 158 -10.14 -9.69 -6.98
N LEU A 159 -8.87 -9.87 -6.58
CA LEU A 159 -7.71 -9.40 -7.34
C LEU A 159 -7.51 -10.17 -8.65
N ASN A 160 -7.75 -11.49 -8.65
CA ASN A 160 -7.75 -12.29 -9.88
C ASN A 160 -8.87 -11.88 -10.83
N PHE A 161 -10.08 -11.67 -10.30
CA PHE A 161 -11.22 -11.15 -11.07
C PHE A 161 -10.92 -9.76 -11.65
N PHE A 162 -10.34 -8.87 -10.85
CA PHE A 162 -9.92 -7.54 -11.28
C PHE A 162 -8.95 -7.61 -12.47
N ALA A 163 -7.93 -8.45 -12.38
CA ALA A 163 -6.97 -8.64 -13.48
C ALA A 163 -7.67 -9.11 -14.76
N LYS A 164 -8.49 -10.17 -14.66
CA LYS A 164 -9.23 -10.73 -15.79
C LYS A 164 -10.19 -9.71 -16.41
N LYS A 165 -11.00 -9.04 -15.59
CA LYS A 165 -12.00 -8.05 -16.04
C LYS A 165 -11.36 -6.89 -16.81
N ASN A 166 -10.16 -6.47 -16.42
CA ASN A 166 -9.47 -5.33 -17.02
C ASN A 166 -8.45 -5.74 -18.09
N ASN A 167 -8.42 -7.02 -18.50
CA ASN A 167 -7.46 -7.56 -19.48
C ASN A 167 -6.00 -7.26 -19.10
N LEU A 168 -5.65 -7.49 -17.85
CA LEU A 168 -4.34 -7.24 -17.28
C LEU A 168 -3.63 -8.55 -16.93
N LYS A 169 -2.36 -8.64 -17.27
CA LYS A 169 -1.48 -9.75 -16.86
C LYS A 169 -0.84 -9.43 -15.51
N VAL A 170 -0.98 -10.31 -14.52
CA VAL A 170 -0.22 -10.24 -13.27
C VAL A 170 1.24 -10.63 -13.57
N ILE A 171 2.17 -9.71 -13.37
CA ILE A 171 3.61 -9.93 -13.59
C ILE A 171 4.43 -9.93 -12.29
N GLY A 172 3.83 -9.49 -11.20
CA GLY A 172 4.44 -9.51 -9.88
C GLY A 172 3.41 -9.43 -8.77
N GLU A 173 3.64 -10.21 -7.72
CA GLU A 173 2.81 -10.19 -6.52
C GLU A 173 3.70 -10.30 -5.28
N TRP A 174 3.32 -9.58 -4.25
CA TRP A 174 3.96 -9.63 -2.93
C TRP A 174 2.87 -9.55 -1.87
N TRP A 175 2.67 -10.66 -1.19
CA TRP A 175 1.69 -10.86 -0.14
C TRP A 175 2.39 -10.75 1.19
N PHE A 176 1.88 -9.93 2.08
CA PHE A 176 2.40 -9.77 3.43
C PHE A 176 1.33 -9.16 4.32
N GLY A 177 1.53 -9.29 5.61
CA GLY A 177 0.57 -8.74 6.54
C GLY A 177 1.16 -8.39 7.89
N THR A 178 0.26 -7.99 8.76
CA THR A 178 0.54 -7.72 10.16
C THR A 178 -0.51 -8.38 11.06
N ASP A 179 -1.11 -9.46 10.60
CA ASP A 179 -2.20 -10.15 11.26
C ASP A 179 -1.79 -10.67 12.64
N PHE A 180 -0.64 -11.32 12.76
CA PHE A 180 -0.11 -11.75 14.05
C PHE A 180 0.46 -10.60 14.90
N PRO A 181 1.16 -9.59 14.36
CA PRO A 181 1.41 -8.33 15.06
C PRO A 181 0.14 -7.64 15.58
N ASP A 182 -0.95 -7.69 14.83
CA ASP A 182 -2.24 -7.13 15.26
C ASP A 182 -2.88 -7.97 16.37
N LEU A 183 -2.83 -9.30 16.28
CA LEU A 183 -3.25 -10.19 17.36
C LEU A 183 -2.48 -9.90 18.65
N TYR A 184 -1.15 -9.81 18.57
CA TYR A 184 -0.31 -9.49 19.74
C TYR A 184 -0.71 -8.15 20.35
N ARG A 185 -0.87 -7.10 19.54
CA ARG A 185 -1.30 -5.76 20.01
C ARG A 185 -2.70 -5.80 20.64
N SER A 186 -3.62 -6.54 20.04
CA SER A 186 -4.97 -6.70 20.56
C SER A 186 -4.96 -7.34 21.96
N LEU A 187 -4.15 -8.38 22.13
CA LEU A 187 -4.01 -9.06 23.41
C LEU A 187 -3.41 -8.17 24.51
N ILE A 188 -2.31 -7.46 24.21
CA ILE A 188 -1.64 -6.63 25.23
C ILE A 188 -2.39 -5.33 25.55
N ASN A 189 -3.25 -4.85 24.67
CA ASN A 189 -4.05 -3.63 24.84
C ASN A 189 -5.51 -3.92 25.25
N SER A 190 -5.87 -5.19 25.39
CA SER A 190 -7.21 -5.56 25.85
C SER A 190 -7.53 -4.98 27.22
N SER A 191 -8.76 -4.51 27.39
CA SER A 191 -9.27 -4.03 28.69
C SER A 191 -9.46 -5.14 29.73
N ASN A 192 -9.24 -6.40 29.37
CA ASN A 192 -9.27 -7.50 30.34
C ASN A 192 -8.15 -7.35 31.37
N SER A 193 -8.52 -7.12 32.61
CA SER A 193 -7.62 -6.84 33.73
C SER A 193 -6.59 -7.94 34.03
N ASN A 194 -6.83 -9.17 33.56
CA ASN A 194 -5.91 -10.30 33.75
C ASN A 194 -4.80 -10.37 32.68
N LEU A 195 -5.01 -9.85 31.49
CA LEU A 195 -4.04 -9.95 30.38
C LEU A 195 -2.68 -9.29 30.66
N PRO A 196 -2.59 -8.12 31.34
CA PRO A 196 -1.30 -7.54 31.69
C PRO A 196 -0.41 -8.45 32.54
N LYS A 197 -1.00 -9.26 33.41
CA LYS A 197 -0.27 -10.23 34.24
C LYS A 197 0.39 -11.33 33.43
N TYR A 198 -0.19 -11.68 32.30
CA TYR A 198 0.31 -12.70 31.37
C TYR A 198 1.24 -12.17 30.28
N LYS A 199 1.53 -10.88 30.25
CA LYS A 199 2.40 -10.26 29.22
C LYS A 199 3.75 -10.98 29.05
N PRO A 200 4.48 -11.42 30.10
CA PRO A 200 5.73 -12.17 29.91
C PRO A 200 5.50 -13.50 29.18
N HIS A 201 4.39 -14.19 29.47
CA HIS A 201 4.04 -15.45 28.79
C HIS A 201 3.62 -15.20 27.35
N ILE A 202 2.80 -14.16 27.09
CA ILE A 202 2.41 -13.75 25.74
C ILE A 202 3.66 -13.41 24.91
N ASN A 203 4.63 -12.70 25.49
CA ASN A 203 5.89 -12.39 24.84
C ASN A 203 6.68 -13.66 24.52
N LYS A 204 6.77 -14.60 25.45
CA LYS A 204 7.50 -15.85 25.26
C LYS A 204 6.88 -16.73 24.18
N TYR A 205 5.57 -16.90 24.17
CA TYR A 205 4.89 -17.88 23.33
C TYR A 205 4.37 -17.32 22.01
N LEU A 206 4.04 -16.02 21.95
CA LEU A 206 3.49 -15.39 20.76
C LEU A 206 4.51 -14.45 20.08
N PHE A 207 5.03 -13.47 20.82
CA PHE A 207 5.88 -12.45 20.21
C PHE A 207 7.14 -13.03 19.57
N SER A 208 7.77 -14.03 20.20
CA SER A 208 8.95 -14.71 19.66
C SER A 208 8.68 -15.49 18.35
N GLN A 209 7.42 -15.77 18.03
CA GLN A 209 7.01 -16.56 16.86
C GLN A 209 6.26 -15.75 15.81
N ILE A 210 6.04 -14.44 16.03
CA ILE A 210 5.19 -13.59 15.18
C ILE A 210 5.59 -13.68 13.71
N ASP A 211 6.88 -13.56 13.40
CA ASP A 211 7.34 -13.55 12.01
C ASP A 211 7.13 -14.91 11.33
N ALA A 212 7.34 -16.01 12.06
CA ALA A 212 7.10 -17.35 11.54
C ALA A 212 5.61 -17.59 11.27
N LEU A 213 4.74 -17.23 12.22
CA LEU A 213 3.29 -17.35 12.08
C LEU A 213 2.76 -16.46 10.96
N GLN A 214 3.21 -15.20 10.88
CA GLN A 214 2.84 -14.30 9.80
C GLN A 214 3.27 -14.84 8.43
N SER A 215 4.46 -15.43 8.33
CA SER A 215 4.96 -16.03 7.10
C SER A 215 4.04 -17.16 6.57
N VAL A 216 3.33 -17.87 7.45
CA VAL A 216 2.34 -18.88 7.03
C VAL A 216 1.16 -18.21 6.31
N LEU A 217 0.61 -17.13 6.87
CA LEU A 217 -0.49 -16.39 6.24
C LEU A 217 -0.05 -15.77 4.89
N ASP A 218 1.15 -15.18 4.87
CA ASP A 218 1.71 -14.54 3.67
C ASP A 218 1.90 -15.54 2.53
N LYS A 219 2.47 -16.71 2.80
CA LYS A 219 2.67 -17.78 1.82
C LYS A 219 1.35 -18.34 1.28
N ASN A 220 0.33 -18.43 2.12
CA ASN A 220 -1.01 -18.89 1.72
C ASN A 220 -1.88 -17.78 1.09
N LYS A 221 -1.38 -16.53 1.02
CA LYS A 221 -2.07 -15.38 0.44
C LYS A 221 -3.40 -15.05 1.16
N ILE A 222 -3.41 -15.23 2.49
CA ILE A 222 -4.54 -14.93 3.39
C ILE A 222 -4.14 -13.89 4.45
N CYS A 223 -3.14 -13.10 4.16
CA CYS A 223 -2.61 -12.00 4.97
C CYS A 223 -3.35 -10.68 4.74
N SER A 224 -3.03 -9.66 5.50
CA SER A 224 -3.79 -8.40 5.54
C SER A 224 -3.44 -7.40 4.43
N GLN A 225 -2.44 -7.64 3.59
CA GLN A 225 -2.06 -6.71 2.51
C GLN A 225 -1.46 -7.43 1.30
N ALA A 226 -1.71 -6.88 0.10
CA ALA A 226 -1.06 -7.33 -1.13
C ALA A 226 -0.53 -6.14 -1.95
N HIS A 227 0.65 -6.35 -2.54
CA HIS A 227 1.19 -5.53 -3.61
C HIS A 227 1.13 -6.31 -4.92
N MET A 228 0.52 -5.71 -5.94
CA MET A 228 0.35 -6.34 -7.25
C MET A 228 0.90 -5.43 -8.35
N ILE A 229 1.62 -6.03 -9.29
CA ILE A 229 2.07 -5.34 -10.50
C ILE A 229 1.42 -6.03 -11.69
N PHE A 230 0.73 -5.23 -12.48
CA PHE A 230 0.05 -5.67 -13.69
C PHE A 230 0.70 -5.04 -14.92
N GLU A 231 0.65 -5.77 -16.02
CA GLU A 231 1.01 -5.30 -17.35
C GLU A 231 -0.23 -5.31 -18.25
N LYS A 232 -0.42 -4.29 -19.07
CA LYS A 232 -1.45 -4.34 -20.11
C LYS A 232 -1.08 -5.38 -21.16
N ASN A 233 -2.06 -6.19 -21.55
CA ASN A 233 -1.94 -7.07 -22.70
C ASN A 233 -1.87 -6.30 -24.02
#